data_2cdd65a7c33956a00b878f66cdb3c82b
#
_entry.id   2cdd65a7c33956a00b878f66cdb3c82b
#
_cell.length_a   1.000
_cell.length_b   1.000
_cell.length_c   1.000
_cell.angle_alpha   90.00
_cell.angle_beta   90.00
_cell.angle_gamma   90.00
#
_symmetry.space_group_name_H-M   'P 1'
#
loop_
_entity.id
_entity.type
_entity.pdbx_description
1 polymer ?
#
loop_
_entity_poly.entity_id
_entity_poly.type
_entity_poly.pdbx_seq_one_letter_code
_entity_poly.pdbx_strand_id
1 'polypeptide(L)'
;MLWEFRVGGHVYNGTDYAMTIAGVSELSGKREKIEVAGVNTNGEFVTNIFETGKTYTYNGKETSGQTIIATYYNDIYPYETANFMTKVNALRLRNVSLSYDLPKALLAKTNVIKRASITATANNLLLFTNYNGDPEVAAAGSGVVGSSSVGIDYCGVPSTASFSFGVNLTF
;
A
#
# COMPACT_ATOMS: atom_id res chain seq x y z
N MET A 1 -15.60 -10.30 17.70
CA MET A 1 -15.10 -10.10 16.33
C MET A 1 -15.43 -8.69 15.87
N LEU A 2 -14.44 -7.96 15.37
CA LEU A 2 -14.57 -6.56 14.96
C LEU A 2 -14.16 -6.41 13.48
N TRP A 3 -15.09 -5.95 12.67
CA TRP A 3 -14.85 -5.52 11.31
C TRP A 3 -14.85 -4.01 11.21
N GLU A 4 -13.94 -3.46 10.43
CA GLU A 4 -13.91 -2.06 10.06
C GLU A 4 -14.09 -1.95 8.56
N PHE A 5 -15.00 -1.08 8.16
CA PHE A 5 -15.28 -0.78 6.77
C PHE A 5 -15.05 0.71 6.51
N ARG A 6 -14.20 1.01 5.54
CA ARG A 6 -13.87 2.36 5.11
C ARG A 6 -14.22 2.53 3.64
N VAL A 7 -15.00 3.54 3.33
CA VAL A 7 -15.40 3.85 1.96
C VAL A 7 -15.01 5.27 1.63
N GLY A 8 -14.33 5.44 0.52
CA GLY A 8 -13.89 6.74 0.02
C GLY A 8 -12.63 7.25 0.73
N GLY A 9 -12.23 8.45 0.37
CA GLY A 9 -10.93 9.00 0.70
C GLY A 9 -9.92 8.72 -0.41
N HIS A 10 -8.81 9.45 -0.37
CA HIS A 10 -7.71 9.27 -1.31
C HIS A 10 -6.42 9.10 -0.51
N VAL A 11 -5.55 8.25 -1.03
CA VAL A 11 -4.20 8.04 -0.50
C VAL A 11 -3.20 8.42 -1.58
N TYR A 12 -2.23 9.23 -1.22
CA TYR A 12 -1.06 9.47 -2.05
C TYR A 12 -0.10 8.29 -1.90
N ASN A 13 0.16 7.60 -3.01
CA ASN A 13 1.05 6.45 -3.06
C ASN A 13 2.48 6.88 -3.38
N GLY A 14 3.20 7.39 -2.38
CA GLY A 14 4.60 7.76 -2.50
C GLY A 14 5.53 6.56 -2.64
N THR A 15 5.08 5.37 -2.27
CA THR A 15 5.80 4.11 -2.52
C THR A 15 5.86 3.82 -4.03
N ASP A 16 4.71 3.94 -4.72
CA ASP A 16 4.67 3.75 -6.17
C ASP A 16 5.40 4.89 -6.91
N TYR A 17 5.33 6.12 -6.39
CA TYR A 17 6.15 7.22 -6.86
C TYR A 17 7.64 6.86 -6.84
N ALA A 18 8.15 6.40 -5.70
CA ALA A 18 9.55 6.03 -5.54
C ALA A 18 9.94 4.85 -6.45
N MET A 19 9.08 3.84 -6.56
CA MET A 19 9.29 2.70 -7.46
C MET A 19 9.25 3.11 -8.93
N THR A 20 8.41 4.06 -9.30
CA THR A 20 8.30 4.55 -10.68
C THR A 20 9.56 5.27 -11.10
N ILE A 21 10.08 6.16 -10.29
CA ILE A 21 11.36 6.85 -10.52
C ILE A 21 12.52 5.84 -10.59
N ALA A 22 12.53 4.86 -9.69
CA ALA A 22 13.55 3.81 -9.70
C ALA A 22 13.43 2.84 -10.90
N GLY A 23 12.35 2.91 -11.69
CA GLY A 23 12.12 2.05 -12.84
C GLY A 23 11.76 0.61 -12.49
N VAL A 24 11.22 0.37 -11.28
CA VAL A 24 10.86 -0.96 -10.76
C VAL A 24 9.36 -1.11 -10.49
N SER A 25 8.55 -0.09 -10.73
CA SER A 25 7.10 -0.22 -10.67
C SER A 25 6.58 -1.07 -11.85
N GLU A 26 5.37 -1.59 -11.73
CA GLU A 26 4.74 -2.32 -12.85
C GLU A 26 4.64 -1.46 -14.11
N LEU A 27 4.42 -0.16 -13.94
CA LEU A 27 4.30 0.80 -15.03
C LEU A 27 5.65 1.11 -15.67
N SER A 28 6.65 1.51 -14.90
CA SER A 28 7.96 1.94 -15.40
C SER A 28 8.90 0.78 -15.73
N GLY A 29 8.63 -0.41 -15.20
CA GLY A 29 9.44 -1.62 -15.44
C GLY A 29 9.25 -2.24 -16.83
N LYS A 30 8.09 -2.04 -17.46
CA LYS A 30 7.74 -2.63 -18.76
C LYS A 30 8.51 -2.06 -19.95
N ARG A 31 9.13 -0.95 -19.88
CA ARG A 31 10.06 -0.26 -20.80
C ARG A 31 9.99 -0.58 -22.32
N GLU A 32 8.87 -1.10 -22.81
CA GLU A 32 8.74 -1.50 -24.22
C GLU A 32 8.37 -0.32 -25.09
N LYS A 33 7.31 0.39 -24.72
CA LYS A 33 6.82 1.59 -25.40
C LYS A 33 6.04 2.49 -24.45
N ILE A 34 6.05 3.78 -24.76
CA ILE A 34 5.13 4.76 -24.14
C ILE A 34 4.42 5.57 -25.23
N GLU A 35 3.20 5.98 -24.91
CA GLU A 35 2.43 6.93 -25.69
C GLU A 35 2.33 8.23 -24.89
N VAL A 36 2.84 9.32 -25.46
CA VAL A 36 2.82 10.62 -24.82
C VAL A 36 1.97 11.56 -25.66
N ALA A 37 0.83 11.95 -25.11
CA ALA A 37 -0.04 12.95 -25.71
C ALA A 37 0.32 14.33 -25.16
N GLY A 38 0.32 15.33 -26.03
CA GLY A 38 0.66 16.70 -25.66
C GLY A 38 0.43 17.68 -26.79
N VAL A 39 0.80 18.92 -26.55
CA VAL A 39 0.73 19.98 -27.54
C VAL A 39 2.13 20.24 -28.10
N ASN A 40 2.27 20.21 -29.43
CA ASN A 40 3.52 20.51 -30.09
C ASN A 40 3.82 22.03 -30.08
N THR A 41 4.99 22.40 -30.59
CA THR A 41 5.40 23.81 -30.67
C THR A 41 4.52 24.69 -31.53
N ASN A 42 3.69 24.08 -32.39
CA ASN A 42 2.74 24.81 -33.26
C ASN A 42 1.34 24.95 -32.60
N GLY A 43 1.16 24.43 -31.37
CA GLY A 43 -0.12 24.45 -30.67
C GLY A 43 -1.08 23.33 -31.06
N GLU A 44 -0.63 22.34 -31.83
CA GLU A 44 -1.45 21.18 -32.22
C GLU A 44 -1.36 20.05 -31.21
N PHE A 45 -2.49 19.40 -30.94
CA PHE A 45 -2.52 18.22 -30.10
C PHE A 45 -1.99 17.00 -30.86
N VAL A 46 -0.90 16.41 -30.35
CA VAL A 46 -0.22 15.27 -30.99
C VAL A 46 0.00 14.15 -29.98
N THR A 47 0.02 12.93 -30.47
CA THR A 47 0.41 11.75 -29.70
C THR A 47 1.66 11.15 -30.32
N ASN A 48 2.72 11.05 -29.53
CA ASN A 48 3.97 10.43 -29.94
C ASN A 48 4.13 9.07 -29.27
N ILE A 49 4.65 8.11 -30.02
CA ILE A 49 4.95 6.77 -29.55
C ILE A 49 6.46 6.62 -29.53
N PHE A 50 7.01 6.29 -28.36
CA PHE A 50 8.43 5.99 -28.20
C PHE A 50 8.59 4.52 -27.82
N GLU A 51 9.45 3.81 -28.56
CA GLU A 51 9.68 2.38 -28.40
C GLU A 51 11.16 2.11 -28.13
N THR A 52 11.42 1.16 -27.23
CA THR A 52 12.78 0.66 -27.00
C THR A 52 13.35 0.06 -28.29
N GLY A 53 14.63 0.34 -28.55
CA GLY A 53 15.31 -0.16 -29.79
C GLY A 53 15.15 0.75 -31.01
N LYS A 54 14.34 1.80 -30.94
CA LYS A 54 14.28 2.85 -31.96
C LYS A 54 15.01 4.11 -31.54
N THR A 55 15.45 4.90 -32.52
CA THR A 55 16.09 6.21 -32.30
C THR A 55 15.14 7.31 -32.77
N TYR A 56 15.10 8.39 -32.03
CA TYR A 56 14.23 9.56 -32.27
C TYR A 56 15.02 10.85 -32.16
N THR A 57 14.61 11.87 -32.88
CA THR A 57 15.12 13.22 -32.64
C THR A 57 14.37 13.86 -31.47
N TYR A 58 15.04 13.96 -30.35
CA TYR A 58 14.49 14.58 -29.14
C TYR A 58 15.36 15.78 -28.73
N ASN A 59 14.74 16.96 -28.61
CA ASN A 59 15.43 18.23 -28.34
C ASN A 59 16.61 18.50 -29.32
N GLY A 60 16.43 18.17 -30.61
CA GLY A 60 17.43 18.38 -31.66
C GLY A 60 18.61 17.42 -31.63
N LYS A 61 18.55 16.35 -30.82
CA LYS A 61 19.57 15.30 -30.72
C LYS A 61 18.98 13.94 -31.03
N GLU A 62 19.74 13.07 -31.67
CA GLU A 62 19.40 11.66 -31.78
C GLU A 62 19.46 11.00 -30.40
N THR A 63 18.36 10.44 -29.98
CA THR A 63 18.20 9.85 -28.64
C THR A 63 17.49 8.50 -28.78
N SER A 64 17.98 7.48 -28.06
CA SER A 64 17.32 6.19 -28.05
C SER A 64 15.96 6.25 -27.37
N GLY A 65 15.01 5.47 -27.86
CA GLY A 65 13.68 5.36 -27.24
C GLY A 65 13.74 4.92 -25.79
N GLN A 66 14.69 4.05 -25.42
CA GLN A 66 14.92 3.65 -24.04
C GLN A 66 15.26 4.84 -23.13
N THR A 67 16.11 5.76 -23.60
CA THR A 67 16.46 6.98 -22.84
C THR A 67 15.26 7.89 -22.69
N ILE A 68 14.46 8.07 -23.75
CA ILE A 68 13.24 8.88 -23.71
C ILE A 68 12.23 8.30 -22.71
N ILE A 69 12.02 6.99 -22.73
CA ILE A 69 11.12 6.30 -21.79
C ILE A 69 11.60 6.46 -20.36
N ALA A 70 12.89 6.30 -20.11
CA ALA A 70 13.48 6.50 -18.79
C ALA A 70 13.30 7.94 -18.31
N THR A 71 13.58 8.93 -19.16
CA THR A 71 13.38 10.35 -18.86
C THR A 71 11.92 10.67 -18.57
N TYR A 72 10.98 10.10 -19.32
CA TYR A 72 9.55 10.29 -19.09
C TYR A 72 9.14 9.84 -17.68
N TYR A 73 9.51 8.62 -17.26
CA TYR A 73 9.14 8.10 -15.96
C TYR A 73 9.95 8.69 -14.81
N ASN A 74 11.08 9.31 -15.07
CA ASN A 74 11.92 9.93 -14.06
C ASN A 74 11.60 11.42 -13.86
N ASP A 75 11.38 12.14 -14.96
CA ASP A 75 11.38 13.60 -14.96
C ASP A 75 10.04 14.22 -15.39
N ILE A 76 9.10 13.45 -15.98
CA ILE A 76 7.83 14.00 -16.49
C ILE A 76 6.65 13.43 -15.73
N TYR A 77 6.46 12.12 -15.77
CA TYR A 77 5.33 11.44 -15.16
C TYR A 77 5.19 11.70 -13.65
N PRO A 78 6.27 11.75 -12.86
CA PRO A 78 6.19 11.99 -11.42
C PRO A 78 5.81 13.42 -11.02
N TYR A 79 5.92 14.39 -11.91
CA TYR A 79 5.48 15.77 -11.62
C TYR A 79 3.96 15.89 -11.52
N GLU A 80 3.21 15.00 -12.13
CA GLU A 80 1.76 14.93 -11.99
C GLU A 80 1.39 14.15 -10.72
N THR A 81 1.16 14.83 -9.62
CA THR A 81 0.79 14.20 -8.33
C THR A 81 -0.48 13.35 -8.42
N ALA A 82 -1.40 13.69 -9.33
CA ALA A 82 -2.62 12.94 -9.56
C ALA A 82 -2.36 11.49 -9.98
N ASN A 83 -1.25 11.21 -10.66
CA ASN A 83 -0.86 9.87 -11.07
C ASN A 83 -0.68 8.90 -9.89
N PHE A 84 -0.40 9.43 -8.71
CA PHE A 84 -0.15 8.65 -7.50
C PHE A 84 -1.28 8.78 -6.47
N MET A 85 -2.39 9.42 -6.83
CA MET A 85 -3.56 9.56 -5.96
C MET A 85 -4.55 8.43 -6.24
N THR A 86 -4.76 7.56 -5.27
CA THR A 86 -5.67 6.42 -5.37
C THR A 86 -6.87 6.61 -4.45
N LYS A 87 -8.09 6.49 -5.00
CA LYS A 87 -9.31 6.39 -4.19
C LYS A 87 -9.34 5.03 -3.51
N VAL A 88 -9.54 5.02 -2.20
CA VAL A 88 -9.42 3.80 -1.39
C VAL A 88 -10.75 3.39 -0.79
N ASN A 89 -11.05 2.09 -0.92
CA ASN A 89 -12.06 1.40 -0.13
C ASN A 89 -11.37 0.22 0.55
N ALA A 90 -11.68 0.00 1.82
CA ALA A 90 -11.05 -1.07 2.59
C ALA A 90 -12.06 -1.72 3.55
N LEU A 91 -11.98 -3.04 3.66
CA LEU A 91 -12.65 -3.84 4.67
C LEU A 91 -11.58 -4.63 5.43
N ARG A 92 -11.46 -4.39 6.72
CA ARG A 92 -10.44 -5.01 7.57
C ARG A 92 -11.08 -5.80 8.71
N LEU A 93 -10.59 -7.02 8.92
CA LEU A 93 -10.87 -7.79 10.12
C LEU A 93 -9.85 -7.43 11.20
N ARG A 94 -10.25 -6.51 12.07
CA ARG A 94 -9.40 -5.93 13.12
C ARG A 94 -9.08 -6.90 14.23
N ASN A 95 -10.10 -7.59 14.69
CA ASN A 95 -9.95 -8.45 15.86
C ASN A 95 -10.93 -9.62 15.79
N VAL A 96 -10.42 -10.79 16.10
CA VAL A 96 -11.21 -11.97 16.42
C VAL A 96 -10.73 -12.48 17.76
N SER A 97 -11.64 -12.58 18.73
CA SER A 97 -11.34 -13.13 20.04
C SER A 97 -12.29 -14.27 20.36
N LEU A 98 -11.74 -15.39 20.79
CA LEU A 98 -12.45 -16.54 21.28
C LEU A 98 -12.01 -16.80 22.71
N SER A 99 -12.97 -16.88 23.62
CA SER A 99 -12.72 -17.26 25.01
C SER A 99 -13.53 -18.49 25.36
N TYR A 100 -12.89 -19.44 26.03
CA TYR A 100 -13.51 -20.66 26.50
C TYR A 100 -13.26 -20.86 27.99
N ASP A 101 -14.33 -20.87 28.77
CA ASP A 101 -14.28 -21.20 30.18
C ASP A 101 -14.28 -22.72 30.35
N LEU A 102 -13.32 -23.26 31.07
CA LEU A 102 -13.23 -24.68 31.34
C LEU A 102 -14.40 -25.13 32.26
N PRO A 103 -15.05 -26.26 31.97
CA PRO A 103 -16.12 -26.77 32.80
C PRO A 103 -15.64 -27.09 34.23
N LYS A 104 -16.47 -26.76 35.21
CA LYS A 104 -16.17 -27.02 36.65
C LYS A 104 -15.85 -28.49 36.92
N ALA A 105 -16.44 -29.43 36.17
CA ALA A 105 -16.17 -30.86 36.34
C ALA A 105 -14.70 -31.24 36.05
N LEU A 106 -14.03 -30.52 35.13
CA LEU A 106 -12.60 -30.71 34.88
C LEU A 106 -11.73 -30.09 35.99
N LEU A 107 -12.16 -28.97 36.56
CA LEU A 107 -11.45 -28.21 37.57
C LEU A 107 -11.60 -28.87 38.99
N ALA A 108 -12.71 -29.57 39.23
CA ALA A 108 -12.96 -30.26 40.52
C ALA A 108 -11.89 -31.30 40.86
N LYS A 109 -11.13 -31.79 39.90
CA LYS A 109 -10.01 -32.72 40.14
C LYS A 109 -8.75 -32.03 40.70
N THR A 110 -8.67 -30.70 40.63
CA THR A 110 -7.45 -29.95 40.98
C THR A 110 -7.49 -29.28 42.35
N ASN A 111 -8.57 -29.37 43.14
CA ASN A 111 -8.78 -28.80 44.48
C ASN A 111 -8.26 -27.36 44.74
N VAL A 112 -7.48 -26.79 43.85
CA VAL A 112 -6.82 -25.48 43.98
C VAL A 112 -7.38 -24.45 43.02
N ILE A 113 -7.71 -24.86 41.78
CA ILE A 113 -8.18 -23.94 40.73
C ILE A 113 -9.70 -23.87 40.76
N LYS A 114 -10.25 -22.68 41.06
CA LYS A 114 -11.68 -22.45 41.11
C LYS A 114 -12.27 -22.10 39.73
N ARG A 115 -11.49 -21.44 38.89
CA ARG A 115 -11.89 -21.09 37.53
C ARG A 115 -10.67 -21.06 36.59
N ALA A 116 -10.86 -21.54 35.38
CA ALA A 116 -9.85 -21.43 34.34
C ALA A 116 -10.53 -21.04 33.02
N SER A 117 -9.96 -20.10 32.28
CA SER A 117 -10.39 -19.74 30.94
C SER A 117 -9.21 -19.64 29.99
N ILE A 118 -9.42 -20.05 28.75
CA ILE A 118 -8.45 -19.94 27.65
C ILE A 118 -8.99 -18.90 26.69
N THR A 119 -8.15 -17.95 26.31
CA THR A 119 -8.49 -16.92 25.34
C THR A 119 -7.50 -16.98 24.17
N ALA A 120 -8.02 -17.00 22.95
CA ALA A 120 -7.25 -16.84 21.72
C ALA A 120 -7.71 -15.56 21.04
N THR A 121 -6.78 -14.70 20.70
CA THR A 121 -7.07 -13.45 19.99
C THR A 121 -6.19 -13.33 18.77
N ALA A 122 -6.78 -12.93 17.67
CA ALA A 122 -6.08 -12.62 16.44
C ALA A 122 -6.44 -11.21 15.96
N ASN A 123 -5.43 -10.44 15.58
CA ASN A 123 -5.60 -9.06 15.12
C ASN A 123 -5.11 -8.92 13.69
N ASN A 124 -5.76 -8.01 12.94
CA ASN A 124 -5.41 -7.66 11.56
C ASN A 124 -5.28 -8.86 10.63
N LEU A 125 -6.20 -9.83 10.73
CA LEU A 125 -6.12 -11.08 9.98
C LEU A 125 -6.36 -10.92 8.48
N LEU A 126 -7.30 -10.07 8.10
CA LEU A 126 -7.73 -9.92 6.71
C LEU A 126 -7.84 -8.45 6.35
N LEU A 127 -7.37 -8.12 5.16
CA LEU A 127 -7.55 -6.84 4.52
C LEU A 127 -8.02 -7.06 3.09
N PHE A 128 -9.20 -6.52 2.76
CA PHE A 128 -9.71 -6.44 1.39
C PHE A 128 -9.71 -4.98 1.00
N THR A 129 -8.94 -4.62 -0.03
CA THR A 129 -8.81 -3.24 -0.48
C THR A 129 -8.54 -3.19 -1.98
N ASN A 130 -8.90 -2.08 -2.61
CA ASN A 130 -8.52 -1.77 -3.98
C ASN A 130 -7.18 -1.00 -4.05
N TYR A 131 -6.54 -0.76 -2.91
CA TYR A 131 -5.23 -0.12 -2.83
C TYR A 131 -4.12 -1.17 -2.96
N ASN A 132 -3.05 -0.84 -3.67
CA ASN A 132 -1.88 -1.71 -3.78
C ASN A 132 -1.00 -1.54 -2.55
N GLY A 133 -1.32 -2.26 -1.48
CA GLY A 133 -0.66 -2.16 -0.18
C GLY A 133 -1.66 -2.03 0.97
N ASP A 134 -1.21 -1.51 2.09
CA ASP A 134 -2.06 -1.20 3.25
C ASP A 134 -2.41 0.29 3.25
N PRO A 135 -3.69 0.67 3.02
CA PRO A 135 -4.09 2.07 2.93
C PRO A 135 -4.01 2.82 4.27
N GLU A 136 -3.71 2.13 5.36
CA GLU A 136 -3.54 2.73 6.69
C GLU A 136 -2.07 2.98 7.04
N VAL A 137 -1.16 2.63 6.15
CA VAL A 137 0.23 3.02 6.30
C VAL A 137 0.30 4.54 6.31
N ALA A 138 0.71 5.07 7.45
CA ALA A 138 0.94 6.50 7.60
C ALA A 138 2.42 6.80 7.36
N ALA A 139 2.71 7.87 6.67
CA ALA A 139 4.07 8.38 6.46
C ALA A 139 4.75 8.88 7.75
N ALA A 140 4.37 8.37 8.90
CA ALA A 140 4.89 8.78 10.22
C ALA A 140 6.41 8.63 10.38
N GLY A 141 7.10 8.02 9.41
CA GLY A 141 8.56 7.90 9.36
C GLY A 141 9.25 8.79 8.32
N SER A 142 8.52 9.51 7.49
CA SER A 142 9.10 10.23 6.33
C SER A 142 9.58 11.66 6.62
N GLY A 143 9.98 11.95 7.85
CA GLY A 143 10.58 13.25 8.19
C GLY A 143 9.59 14.41 8.34
N VAL A 144 8.30 14.18 8.24
CA VAL A 144 7.27 15.17 8.54
C VAL A 144 7.00 15.14 10.04
N VAL A 145 7.84 15.84 10.78
CA VAL A 145 7.76 15.94 12.24
C VAL A 145 6.43 16.60 12.63
N GLY A 146 5.62 15.87 13.39
CA GLY A 146 4.47 16.43 14.11
C GLY A 146 3.11 16.33 13.44
N SER A 147 2.98 15.70 12.26
CA SER A 147 1.67 15.37 11.70
C SER A 147 1.52 13.88 11.53
N SER A 148 0.46 13.31 12.07
CA SER A 148 -0.08 12.04 11.60
C SER A 148 -0.58 12.29 10.17
N SER A 149 0.30 12.15 9.18
CA SER A 149 -0.03 12.32 7.76
C SER A 149 -0.84 11.12 7.29
N VAL A 150 -2.10 11.08 7.76
CA VAL A 150 -3.07 10.08 7.31
C VAL A 150 -3.34 10.33 5.84
N GLY A 151 -3.21 9.29 5.01
CA GLY A 151 -3.46 9.38 3.58
C GLY A 151 -2.21 9.61 2.73
N ILE A 152 -1.03 9.51 3.32
CA ILE A 152 0.23 9.47 2.58
C ILE A 152 0.94 8.15 2.91
N ASP A 153 1.08 7.29 1.91
CA ASP A 153 1.93 6.11 1.98
C ASP A 153 3.29 6.46 1.37
N TYR A 154 4.35 6.31 2.13
CA TYR A 154 5.72 6.56 1.65
C TYR A 154 6.66 5.50 2.21
N CYS A 155 6.70 4.34 1.54
CA CYS A 155 7.54 3.20 1.90
C CYS A 155 7.36 2.74 3.37
N GLY A 156 6.14 2.91 3.89
CA GLY A 156 5.83 2.53 5.26
C GLY A 156 5.65 1.02 5.43
N VAL A 157 5.80 0.55 6.66
CA VAL A 157 5.58 -0.86 6.98
C VAL A 157 4.09 -1.11 7.18
N PRO A 158 3.47 -2.06 6.45
CA PRO A 158 2.06 -2.38 6.63
C PRO A 158 1.79 -3.02 8.00
N SER A 159 0.53 -2.92 8.43
CA SER A 159 0.07 -3.53 9.67
C SER A 159 0.22 -5.05 9.61
N THR A 160 0.87 -5.64 10.61
CA THR A 160 1.09 -7.09 10.69
C THR A 160 -0.07 -7.80 11.36
N ALA A 161 -0.35 -9.03 10.93
CA ALA A 161 -1.22 -9.93 11.65
C ALA A 161 -0.54 -10.41 12.94
N SER A 162 -1.28 -10.47 14.03
CA SER A 162 -0.77 -10.97 15.30
C SER A 162 -1.73 -11.97 15.95
N PHE A 163 -1.16 -12.93 16.66
CA PHE A 163 -1.89 -13.94 17.42
C PHE A 163 -1.43 -13.90 18.86
N SER A 164 -2.37 -13.94 19.78
CA SER A 164 -2.09 -14.04 21.21
C SER A 164 -2.95 -15.11 21.85
N PHE A 165 -2.35 -15.84 22.78
CA PHE A 165 -3.00 -16.87 23.60
C PHE A 165 -2.82 -16.51 25.06
N GLY A 166 -3.91 -16.56 25.81
CA GLY A 166 -3.93 -16.27 27.22
C GLY A 166 -4.61 -17.39 28.00
N VAL A 167 -4.13 -17.64 29.22
CA VAL A 167 -4.77 -18.53 30.18
C VAL A 167 -4.98 -17.73 31.46
N ASN A 168 -6.22 -17.64 31.91
CA ASN A 168 -6.58 -17.00 33.15
C ASN A 168 -6.95 -18.08 34.16
N LEU A 169 -6.31 -18.07 35.32
CA LEU A 169 -6.54 -19.02 36.42
C LEU A 169 -6.98 -18.24 37.67
N THR A 170 -8.00 -18.75 38.35
CA THR A 170 -8.44 -18.23 39.66
C THR A 170 -8.33 -19.34 40.67
N PHE A 171 -7.67 -19.05 41.76
CA PHE A 171 -7.40 -19.97 42.86
C PHE A 171 -8.34 -19.79 44.03
#